data_92df76980d9c078b5be029f24e693f1d
#
_entry.id   92df76980d9c078b5be029f24e693f1d
#
_cell.length_a   1.000
_cell.length_b   1.000
_cell.length_c   1.000
_cell.angle_alpha   90.00
_cell.angle_beta   90.00
_cell.angle_gamma   90.00
#
_symmetry.space_group_name_H-M   'P 1'
#
loop_
_entity.id
_entity.type
_entity.pdbx_description
1 polymer ?
#
loop_
_entity_poly.entity_id
_entity_poly.type
_entity_poly.pdbx_seq_one_letter_code
_entity_poly.pdbx_strand_id
1 'polypeptide(L)'
;MPKIELLTQETIDKIAAGEVIERPSSVVKELVENALDAGANVITVEIKDGGISFIRITDNGCGIEKDQIPLAFLRHSTSKIRSVEDLLTVSSLGFRGEALSSIAAVAQVELITKPVGALMGVRYVIEGSKEKAKEEIGAPDGTTFLIRNIFYNTPARRKFLKTAQTEGSYISGLMEHMALSHPNVAFKFIANNQTKLQTSGNGNIKEIIYHIYGRDITAALMEIHGGNEEITIHGFVGKPVVTRGNRNFENYFINGRYIKSRLISKSIEDAYKNFMMLHQYPFTVLYLEMDGQLLDVNVHPAKMELRFQNGEGVYDCLRRTLEDALYHKDLIPKVPVAEEKPPVKPVVLQHAPEPFEKNRMPKRPEPSVPQHIPQAVHVPEPKPEEPDEKKITEQKPEEVPAAAVTHQMTLAEDVTYGAQFLQEDTKARRKIIGQLFDTYWLIEFEDKLFIIDQHAAHEKVLYEKTMASLKTKEFSSQQLSPPAILSLTMPEEEILKKYLNEFEKLGYAVEHFGGREYAVCAVPANIFGVDVKQLFMEMLGDLEKISGKLTPDIILHRVATMSCKAAIKGNQKITVEEMEQLFDDLMKLENPYNCPHGRPTIISMTKYEIEKKFKRIV
;
A
#
# COMPACT_ATOMS: atom_id res chain seq x y z
N MET A 1 37.18 -35.58 -17.18
CA MET A 1 35.74 -35.40 -16.88
C MET A 1 35.62 -35.28 -15.37
N PRO A 2 34.82 -34.34 -14.81
CA PRO A 2 34.56 -34.32 -13.40
C PRO A 2 33.91 -35.62 -12.96
N LYS A 3 34.36 -36.19 -11.85
CA LYS A 3 33.79 -37.44 -11.30
C LYS A 3 32.49 -37.11 -10.57
N ILE A 4 31.49 -37.97 -10.74
CA ILE A 4 30.26 -37.91 -9.96
C ILE A 4 30.53 -38.65 -8.65
N GLU A 5 30.35 -37.92 -7.52
CA GLU A 5 30.55 -38.44 -6.17
C GLU A 5 29.31 -38.21 -5.31
N LEU A 6 29.05 -39.11 -4.36
CA LEU A 6 27.95 -38.96 -3.41
C LEU A 6 28.34 -37.89 -2.40
N LEU A 7 27.47 -36.89 -2.21
CA LEU A 7 27.67 -35.84 -1.23
C LEU A 7 27.55 -36.39 0.20
N THR A 8 28.22 -35.71 1.14
CA THR A 8 28.04 -36.02 2.57
C THR A 8 26.63 -35.66 3.02
N GLN A 9 26.09 -36.42 4.00
CA GLN A 9 24.74 -36.20 4.53
C GLN A 9 24.53 -34.75 4.99
N GLU A 10 25.55 -34.16 5.63
CA GLU A 10 25.50 -32.74 6.05
C GLU A 10 25.35 -31.77 4.86
N THR A 11 25.97 -32.07 3.74
CA THR A 11 25.84 -31.26 2.52
C THR A 11 24.47 -31.43 1.88
N ILE A 12 23.97 -32.66 1.82
CA ILE A 12 22.63 -32.98 1.33
C ILE A 12 21.58 -32.25 2.17
N ASP A 13 21.71 -32.27 3.51
CA ASP A 13 20.77 -31.60 4.43
C ASP A 13 20.77 -30.08 4.23
N LYS A 14 21.95 -29.46 4.03
CA LYS A 14 22.04 -28.01 3.77
C LYS A 14 21.47 -27.62 2.41
N ILE A 15 21.63 -28.45 1.37
CA ILE A 15 21.05 -28.18 0.04
C ILE A 15 19.53 -28.22 0.14
N ALA A 16 18.98 -29.30 0.66
CA ALA A 16 17.54 -29.48 0.75
C ALA A 16 16.87 -28.51 1.72
N ALA A 17 17.54 -28.19 2.86
CA ALA A 17 17.06 -27.12 3.74
C ALA A 17 16.83 -25.80 3.01
N GLY A 18 17.56 -25.57 1.91
CA GLY A 18 17.42 -24.39 1.13
C GLY A 18 16.24 -24.30 0.20
N GLU A 19 15.67 -25.41 -0.11
CA GLU A 19 14.43 -25.47 -0.89
C GLU A 19 13.21 -25.19 -0.01
N VAL A 20 13.33 -25.41 1.31
CA VAL A 20 12.26 -25.21 2.29
C VAL A 20 12.41 -23.88 3.03
N ILE A 21 13.63 -23.58 3.48
CA ILE A 21 13.92 -22.37 4.31
C ILE A 21 14.77 -21.39 3.51
N GLU A 22 14.10 -20.43 2.88
CA GLU A 22 14.76 -19.36 2.11
C GLU A 22 15.10 -18.14 2.97
N ARG A 23 14.29 -17.87 3.98
CA ARG A 23 14.38 -16.66 4.84
C ARG A 23 13.78 -16.88 6.23
N PRO A 24 13.96 -15.93 7.20
CA PRO A 24 13.37 -16.03 8.54
C PRO A 24 11.86 -16.19 8.56
N SER A 25 11.11 -15.52 7.65
CA SER A 25 9.66 -15.68 7.58
C SER A 25 9.21 -17.09 7.21
N SER A 26 10.03 -17.87 6.45
CA SER A 26 9.73 -19.28 6.18
C SER A 26 9.77 -20.12 7.46
N VAL A 27 10.74 -19.86 8.36
CA VAL A 27 10.81 -20.53 9.67
C VAL A 27 9.57 -20.21 10.51
N VAL A 28 9.21 -18.92 10.60
CA VAL A 28 8.03 -18.48 11.38
C VAL A 28 6.77 -19.13 10.83
N LYS A 29 6.60 -19.15 9.50
CA LYS A 29 5.45 -19.77 8.83
C LYS A 29 5.30 -21.24 9.23
N GLU A 30 6.34 -22.05 9.00
CA GLU A 30 6.29 -23.48 9.25
C GLU A 30 6.04 -23.81 10.72
N LEU A 31 6.65 -23.07 11.68
CA LEU A 31 6.46 -23.33 13.10
C LEU A 31 5.09 -22.86 13.60
N VAL A 32 4.54 -21.75 13.10
CA VAL A 32 3.18 -21.30 13.42
C VAL A 32 2.14 -22.26 12.84
N GLU A 33 2.32 -22.73 11.60
CA GLU A 33 1.45 -23.76 11.00
C GLU A 33 1.49 -25.07 11.81
N ASN A 34 2.66 -25.46 12.32
CA ASN A 34 2.76 -26.62 13.21
C ASN A 34 2.05 -26.42 14.56
N ALA A 35 2.11 -25.23 15.13
CA ALA A 35 1.38 -24.89 16.35
C ALA A 35 -0.14 -24.94 16.13
N LEU A 36 -0.63 -24.43 14.99
CA LEU A 36 -2.04 -24.51 14.60
C LEU A 36 -2.50 -25.96 14.43
N ASP A 37 -1.71 -26.78 13.73
CA ASP A 37 -1.97 -28.21 13.54
C ASP A 37 -1.92 -29.01 14.87
N ALA A 38 -1.15 -28.51 15.87
CA ALA A 38 -1.14 -29.05 17.23
C ALA A 38 -2.35 -28.61 18.10
N GLY A 39 -3.30 -27.88 17.49
CA GLY A 39 -4.51 -27.41 18.19
C GLY A 39 -4.28 -26.24 19.15
N ALA A 40 -3.22 -25.48 18.96
CA ALA A 40 -2.97 -24.30 19.79
C ALA A 40 -4.04 -23.22 19.58
N ASN A 41 -4.49 -22.62 20.66
CA ASN A 41 -5.39 -21.46 20.64
C ASN A 41 -4.70 -20.16 21.12
N VAL A 42 -3.45 -20.23 21.56
CA VAL A 42 -2.60 -19.08 21.90
C VAL A 42 -1.21 -19.31 21.30
N ILE A 43 -0.78 -18.40 20.44
CA ILE A 43 0.54 -18.45 19.81
C ILE A 43 1.25 -17.11 20.00
N THR A 44 2.46 -17.16 20.56
CA THR A 44 3.32 -15.98 20.72
C THR A 44 4.55 -16.13 19.84
N VAL A 45 4.81 -15.15 19.00
CA VAL A 45 5.99 -15.05 18.14
C VAL A 45 6.82 -13.85 18.57
N GLU A 46 8.09 -14.06 18.87
CA GLU A 46 9.05 -12.99 19.19
C GLU A 46 10.26 -13.09 18.28
N ILE A 47 10.67 -11.95 17.73
CA ILE A 47 11.86 -11.86 16.86
C ILE A 47 12.78 -10.72 17.27
N LYS A 48 14.09 -10.90 16.97
CA LYS A 48 15.09 -9.83 17.00
C LYS A 48 15.83 -9.79 15.68
N ASP A 49 16.27 -8.60 15.28
CA ASP A 49 16.99 -8.35 14.02
C ASP A 49 16.31 -8.98 12.81
N GLY A 50 14.98 -8.79 12.68
CA GLY A 50 14.20 -9.35 11.57
C GLY A 50 14.12 -10.88 11.56
N GLY A 51 14.34 -11.54 12.71
CA GLY A 51 14.40 -13.00 12.84
C GLY A 51 15.74 -13.61 12.44
N ILE A 52 16.75 -12.82 12.10
CA ILE A 52 18.08 -13.31 11.70
C ILE A 52 18.85 -13.81 12.92
N SER A 53 18.86 -13.04 14.01
CA SER A 53 19.59 -13.41 15.24
C SER A 53 18.76 -14.28 16.17
N PHE A 54 17.43 -14.05 16.23
CA PHE A 54 16.57 -14.73 17.18
C PHE A 54 15.12 -14.80 16.71
N ILE A 55 14.51 -15.99 16.83
CA ILE A 55 13.07 -16.26 16.70
C ILE A 55 12.67 -17.13 17.90
N ARG A 56 11.60 -16.75 18.58
CA ARG A 56 10.94 -17.59 19.61
C ARG A 56 9.48 -17.73 19.24
N ILE A 57 9.00 -18.96 19.19
CA ILE A 57 7.60 -19.30 18.98
C ILE A 57 7.14 -20.18 20.12
N THR A 58 6.12 -19.72 20.82
CA THR A 58 5.52 -20.42 21.97
C THR A 58 4.05 -20.64 21.67
N ASP A 59 3.59 -21.87 21.81
CA ASP A 59 2.21 -22.30 21.68
C ASP A 59 1.74 -23.07 22.91
N ASN A 60 0.44 -23.22 23.05
CA ASN A 60 -0.23 -24.05 24.06
C ASN A 60 -0.91 -25.28 23.46
N GLY A 61 -0.37 -25.82 22.37
CA GLY A 61 -0.87 -27.01 21.70
C GLY A 61 -0.63 -28.31 22.48
N CYS A 62 -0.83 -29.45 21.83
CA CYS A 62 -0.74 -30.77 22.47
C CYS A 62 0.67 -31.14 22.98
N GLY A 63 1.73 -30.44 22.61
CA GLY A 63 3.12 -30.77 22.89
C GLY A 63 3.64 -31.97 22.09
N ILE A 64 4.89 -32.40 22.37
CA ILE A 64 5.57 -33.51 21.67
C ILE A 64 6.06 -34.50 22.73
N GLU A 65 5.73 -35.79 22.59
CA GLU A 65 6.19 -36.86 23.44
C GLU A 65 7.72 -37.01 23.43
N LYS A 66 8.33 -37.31 24.57
CA LYS A 66 9.78 -37.35 24.77
C LYS A 66 10.52 -38.26 23.78
N ASP A 67 9.96 -39.40 23.45
CA ASP A 67 10.53 -40.40 22.53
C ASP A 67 10.33 -40.00 21.07
N GLN A 68 9.34 -39.15 20.75
CA GLN A 68 9.07 -38.64 19.41
C GLN A 68 9.91 -37.42 19.06
N ILE A 69 10.51 -36.72 20.02
CA ILE A 69 11.30 -35.50 19.78
C ILE A 69 12.42 -35.72 18.74
N PRO A 70 13.31 -36.73 18.89
CA PRO A 70 14.37 -36.96 17.89
C PRO A 70 13.81 -37.29 16.51
N LEU A 71 12.68 -38.03 16.45
CA LEU A 71 12.02 -38.39 15.21
C LEU A 71 11.46 -37.17 14.47
N ALA A 72 10.96 -36.16 15.20
CA ALA A 72 10.43 -34.93 14.63
C ALA A 72 11.48 -34.12 13.86
N PHE A 73 12.77 -34.31 14.15
CA PHE A 73 13.89 -33.67 13.44
C PHE A 73 14.49 -34.54 12.32
N LEU A 74 13.97 -35.75 12.08
CA LEU A 74 14.37 -36.54 10.94
C LEU A 74 13.61 -36.10 9.68
N ARG A 75 14.22 -36.31 8.53
CA ARG A 75 13.57 -36.05 7.23
C ARG A 75 12.48 -37.07 6.95
N HIS A 76 11.43 -36.61 6.28
CA HIS A 76 10.28 -37.42 5.91
C HIS A 76 9.53 -38.02 7.10
N SER A 77 9.67 -37.43 8.29
CA SER A 77 8.96 -37.82 9.50
C SER A 77 7.78 -36.89 9.74
N THR A 78 6.57 -37.44 9.68
CA THR A 78 5.33 -36.68 9.87
C THR A 78 4.29 -37.53 10.57
N SER A 79 3.48 -36.88 11.42
CA SER A 79 2.31 -37.49 12.06
C SER A 79 1.02 -37.32 11.25
N LYS A 80 1.08 -36.57 10.13
CA LYS A 80 -0.11 -36.00 9.45
C LYS A 80 -0.56 -36.80 8.22
N ILE A 81 0.33 -37.54 7.59
CA ILE A 81 0.04 -38.41 6.43
C ILE A 81 0.67 -39.77 6.64
N ARG A 82 0.00 -40.83 6.22
CA ARG A 82 0.50 -42.20 6.29
C ARG A 82 0.48 -42.91 4.94
N SER A 83 -0.32 -42.43 4.00
CA SER A 83 -0.51 -43.02 2.66
C SER A 83 -0.51 -41.95 1.56
N VAL A 84 -0.41 -42.42 0.30
CA VAL A 84 -0.48 -41.52 -0.87
C VAL A 84 -1.90 -40.92 -1.03
N GLU A 85 -2.92 -41.66 -0.62
CA GLU A 85 -4.31 -41.22 -0.65
C GLU A 85 -4.54 -40.03 0.29
N ASP A 86 -3.84 -39.99 1.42
CA ASP A 86 -3.93 -38.89 2.35
C ASP A 86 -3.45 -37.55 1.71
N LEU A 87 -2.59 -37.61 0.68
CA LEU A 87 -2.14 -36.41 -0.04
C LEU A 87 -3.26 -35.72 -0.82
N LEU A 88 -4.31 -36.45 -1.21
CA LEU A 88 -5.46 -35.90 -1.94
C LEU A 88 -6.45 -35.20 -1.03
N THR A 89 -6.45 -35.53 0.27
CA THR A 89 -7.42 -35.04 1.25
C THR A 89 -6.78 -34.20 2.36
N VAL A 90 -5.53 -33.73 2.16
CA VAL A 90 -4.76 -33.03 3.19
C VAL A 90 -5.48 -31.75 3.66
N SER A 91 -6.08 -31.83 4.84
CA SER A 91 -6.63 -30.67 5.57
C SER A 91 -5.57 -29.94 6.41
N SER A 92 -4.46 -30.61 6.79
CA SER A 92 -3.40 -30.01 7.61
C SER A 92 -2.58 -28.98 6.83
N LEU A 93 -2.14 -27.90 7.51
CA LEU A 93 -1.33 -26.84 6.90
C LEU A 93 0.06 -27.33 6.50
N GLY A 94 0.70 -28.19 7.28
CA GLY A 94 2.00 -28.84 7.00
C GLY A 94 1.88 -30.35 6.86
N PHE A 95 2.48 -30.98 5.83
CA PHE A 95 2.43 -32.44 5.64
C PHE A 95 3.75 -33.08 5.19
N ARG A 96 4.75 -32.32 4.74
CA ARG A 96 5.96 -32.87 4.09
C ARG A 96 6.96 -33.50 5.05
N GLY A 97 6.89 -33.25 6.37
CA GLY A 97 7.83 -33.81 7.36
C GLY A 97 9.28 -33.35 7.18
N GLU A 98 9.52 -32.16 6.62
CA GLU A 98 10.86 -31.66 6.30
C GLU A 98 11.18 -30.31 6.97
N ALA A 99 10.19 -29.63 7.56
CA ALA A 99 10.37 -28.29 8.10
C ALA A 99 11.37 -28.26 9.28
N LEU A 100 11.16 -29.09 10.30
CA LEU A 100 12.00 -29.10 11.51
C LEU A 100 13.43 -29.57 11.19
N SER A 101 13.61 -30.61 10.36
CA SER A 101 14.91 -31.08 9.92
C SER A 101 15.66 -30.02 9.13
N SER A 102 14.96 -29.26 8.25
CA SER A 102 15.52 -28.17 7.47
C SER A 102 15.94 -26.98 8.34
N ILE A 103 15.12 -26.61 9.34
CA ILE A 103 15.46 -25.56 10.30
C ILE A 103 16.70 -25.95 11.12
N ALA A 104 16.73 -27.17 11.65
CA ALA A 104 17.85 -27.69 12.44
C ALA A 104 19.17 -27.78 11.65
N ALA A 105 19.11 -27.99 10.32
CA ALA A 105 20.29 -28.03 9.45
C ALA A 105 20.97 -26.67 9.29
N VAL A 106 20.20 -25.55 9.37
CA VAL A 106 20.69 -24.21 9.06
C VAL A 106 20.67 -23.22 10.24
N ALA A 107 20.20 -23.64 11.40
CA ALA A 107 20.08 -22.82 12.60
C ALA A 107 20.49 -23.58 13.89
N GLN A 108 20.62 -22.83 14.97
CA GLN A 108 20.74 -23.38 16.32
C GLN A 108 19.34 -23.42 16.95
N VAL A 109 18.84 -24.63 17.21
CA VAL A 109 17.47 -24.86 17.67
C VAL A 109 17.45 -25.37 19.08
N GLU A 110 16.65 -24.72 19.93
CA GLU A 110 16.30 -25.21 21.26
C GLU A 110 14.79 -25.38 21.31
N LEU A 111 14.36 -26.61 21.59
CA LEU A 111 12.97 -27.00 21.75
C LEU A 111 12.69 -27.24 23.23
N ILE A 112 11.63 -26.65 23.75
CA ILE A 112 11.08 -26.93 25.08
C ILE A 112 9.63 -27.36 24.85
N THR A 113 9.29 -28.57 25.24
CA THR A 113 7.93 -29.09 25.01
C THR A 113 7.47 -29.95 26.18
N LYS A 114 6.17 -29.88 26.46
CA LYS A 114 5.51 -30.75 27.45
C LYS A 114 4.13 -31.15 26.90
N PRO A 115 3.86 -32.45 26.74
CA PRO A 115 2.52 -32.93 26.41
C PRO A 115 1.52 -32.60 27.49
N VAL A 116 0.26 -32.39 27.13
CA VAL A 116 -0.83 -32.17 28.07
C VAL A 116 -0.97 -33.37 29.00
N GLY A 117 -0.95 -33.13 30.32
CA GLY A 117 -1.04 -34.17 31.34
C GLY A 117 0.29 -34.81 31.74
N ALA A 118 1.40 -34.51 31.07
CA ALA A 118 2.72 -34.98 31.51
C ALA A 118 3.22 -34.17 32.72
N LEU A 119 3.94 -34.83 33.63
CA LEU A 119 4.50 -34.19 34.85
C LEU A 119 5.70 -33.31 34.51
N MET A 120 6.56 -33.75 33.60
CA MET A 120 7.79 -33.08 33.22
C MET A 120 7.79 -32.79 31.71
N GLY A 121 8.39 -31.68 31.33
CA GLY A 121 8.70 -31.35 29.95
C GLY A 121 10.12 -31.77 29.59
N VAL A 122 10.48 -31.58 28.33
CA VAL A 122 11.80 -31.88 27.79
C VAL A 122 12.37 -30.63 27.12
N ARG A 123 13.63 -30.35 27.42
CA ARG A 123 14.49 -29.43 26.69
C ARG A 123 15.38 -30.21 25.75
N TYR A 124 15.34 -29.90 24.49
CA TYR A 124 16.12 -30.55 23.43
C TYR A 124 16.88 -29.51 22.62
N VAL A 125 18.19 -29.67 22.51
CA VAL A 125 19.08 -28.75 21.77
C VAL A 125 19.70 -29.47 20.61
N ILE A 126 19.53 -28.90 19.40
CA ILE A 126 20.10 -29.42 18.16
C ILE A 126 20.73 -28.30 17.36
N GLU A 127 21.94 -28.52 16.82
CA GLU A 127 22.69 -27.55 16.03
C GLU A 127 23.30 -28.21 14.80
N GLY A 128 22.99 -27.70 13.60
CA GLY A 128 23.45 -28.27 12.33
C GLY A 128 23.11 -29.76 12.21
N SER A 129 21.87 -30.14 12.55
CA SER A 129 21.37 -31.52 12.56
C SER A 129 22.05 -32.44 13.58
N LYS A 130 22.81 -31.93 14.56
CA LYS A 130 23.47 -32.73 15.59
C LYS A 130 22.85 -32.44 16.96
N GLU A 131 22.32 -33.47 17.62
CA GLU A 131 21.86 -33.39 19.00
C GLU A 131 23.00 -32.94 19.92
N LYS A 132 22.72 -31.97 20.79
CA LYS A 132 23.67 -31.44 21.78
C LYS A 132 23.26 -31.77 23.22
N ALA A 133 21.98 -31.68 23.51
CA ALA A 133 21.44 -31.96 24.83
C ALA A 133 19.98 -32.42 24.77
N LYS A 134 19.60 -33.31 25.69
CA LYS A 134 18.22 -33.73 25.93
C LYS A 134 18.02 -33.90 27.44
N GLU A 135 17.25 -33.00 28.03
CA GLU A 135 17.11 -32.88 29.48
C GLU A 135 15.62 -32.81 29.87
N GLU A 136 15.25 -33.41 31.00
CA GLU A 136 13.92 -33.20 31.58
C GLU A 136 13.89 -31.92 32.38
N ILE A 137 12.88 -31.10 32.16
CA ILE A 137 12.70 -29.82 32.83
C ILE A 137 11.24 -29.59 33.22
N GLY A 138 11.00 -28.69 34.17
CA GLY A 138 9.66 -28.12 34.38
C GLY A 138 9.30 -27.17 33.24
N ALA A 139 8.19 -27.40 32.56
CA ALA A 139 7.70 -26.55 31.48
C ALA A 139 6.17 -26.44 31.50
N PRO A 140 5.56 -25.38 30.97
CA PRO A 140 4.13 -25.32 30.70
C PRO A 140 3.73 -26.32 29.60
N ASP A 141 2.44 -26.66 29.54
CA ASP A 141 1.88 -27.45 28.44
C ASP A 141 2.05 -26.72 27.09
N GLY A 142 2.32 -27.48 26.02
CA GLY A 142 2.58 -26.93 24.69
C GLY A 142 4.03 -26.98 24.26
N THR A 143 4.42 -26.13 23.32
CA THR A 143 5.76 -26.15 22.73
C THR A 143 6.35 -24.75 22.59
N THR A 144 7.64 -24.64 22.86
CA THR A 144 8.43 -23.43 22.63
C THR A 144 9.65 -23.77 21.76
N PHE A 145 9.76 -23.15 20.60
CA PHE A 145 10.94 -23.17 19.77
C PHE A 145 11.74 -21.87 19.96
N LEU A 146 13.05 -22.02 20.17
CA LEU A 146 14.01 -20.92 20.15
C LEU A 146 15.01 -21.18 19.04
N ILE A 147 14.98 -20.35 18.00
CA ILE A 147 15.85 -20.45 16.85
C ILE A 147 16.85 -19.31 16.92
N ARG A 148 18.13 -19.62 16.88
CA ARG A 148 19.21 -18.63 16.92
C ARG A 148 20.09 -18.72 15.68
N ASN A 149 20.58 -17.56 15.24
CA ASN A 149 21.61 -17.43 14.21
C ASN A 149 21.29 -18.19 12.93
N ILE A 150 20.13 -17.92 12.32
CA ILE A 150 19.74 -18.56 11.06
C ILE A 150 20.83 -18.37 9.99
N PHE A 151 21.14 -19.43 9.24
CA PHE A 151 22.21 -19.49 8.23
C PHE A 151 23.62 -19.28 8.76
N TYR A 152 23.88 -19.56 10.05
CA TYR A 152 25.23 -19.41 10.63
C TYR A 152 26.28 -20.29 9.93
N ASN A 153 25.87 -21.44 9.43
CA ASN A 153 26.71 -22.44 8.75
C ASN A 153 26.52 -22.47 7.22
N THR A 154 25.77 -21.51 6.65
CA THR A 154 25.53 -21.35 5.22
C THR A 154 25.77 -19.89 4.79
N PRO A 155 27.03 -19.43 4.76
CA PRO A 155 27.36 -18.00 4.54
C PRO A 155 26.90 -17.47 3.19
N ALA A 156 26.83 -18.31 2.17
CA ALA A 156 26.30 -17.91 0.86
C ALA A 156 24.84 -17.45 0.98
N ARG A 157 23.97 -18.19 1.70
CA ARG A 157 22.57 -17.81 1.93
C ARG A 157 22.42 -16.59 2.81
N ARG A 158 23.26 -16.49 3.85
CA ARG A 158 23.24 -15.31 4.71
C ARG A 158 23.48 -14.01 3.94
N LYS A 159 24.26 -14.05 2.84
CA LYS A 159 24.47 -12.89 1.95
C LYS A 159 23.24 -12.49 1.13
N PHE A 160 22.30 -13.40 0.89
CA PHE A 160 21.07 -13.12 0.16
C PHE A 160 19.96 -12.55 1.04
N LEU A 161 20.10 -12.58 2.37
CA LEU A 161 19.15 -11.93 3.27
C LEU A 161 19.11 -10.42 3.02
N LYS A 162 17.93 -9.87 3.08
CA LYS A 162 17.72 -8.43 3.04
C LYS A 162 18.13 -7.79 4.38
N THR A 163 17.88 -6.50 4.53
CA THR A 163 18.10 -5.83 5.83
C THR A 163 17.20 -6.44 6.90
N ALA A 164 17.62 -6.37 8.17
CA ALA A 164 16.83 -6.86 9.30
C ALA A 164 15.42 -6.24 9.34
N GLN A 165 15.31 -4.98 8.94
CA GLN A 165 14.03 -4.29 8.83
C GLN A 165 13.12 -4.91 7.74
N THR A 166 13.67 -5.19 6.56
CA THR A 166 12.92 -5.81 5.46
C THR A 166 12.48 -7.24 5.81
N GLU A 167 13.37 -8.04 6.45
CA GLU A 167 13.00 -9.39 6.90
C GLU A 167 11.93 -9.34 8.00
N GLY A 168 12.02 -8.35 8.91
CA GLY A 168 10.99 -8.08 9.92
C GLY A 168 9.63 -7.74 9.31
N SER A 169 9.59 -6.93 8.26
CA SER A 169 8.36 -6.60 7.50
C SER A 169 7.70 -7.84 6.89
N TYR A 170 8.48 -8.77 6.33
CA TYR A 170 7.93 -10.03 5.81
C TYR A 170 7.28 -10.88 6.90
N ILE A 171 7.89 -10.93 8.11
CA ILE A 171 7.30 -11.65 9.24
C ILE A 171 6.05 -10.93 9.74
N SER A 172 6.06 -9.60 9.81
CA SER A 172 4.90 -8.80 10.21
C SER A 172 3.69 -9.07 9.31
N GLY A 173 3.87 -8.98 7.99
CA GLY A 173 2.79 -9.28 7.02
C GLY A 173 2.32 -10.75 7.11
N LEU A 174 3.23 -11.70 7.34
CA LEU A 174 2.85 -13.09 7.58
C LEU A 174 1.96 -13.22 8.82
N MET A 175 2.31 -12.57 9.93
CA MET A 175 1.53 -12.63 11.18
C MET A 175 0.16 -11.97 11.04
N GLU A 176 0.03 -10.90 10.23
CA GLU A 176 -1.26 -10.30 9.89
C GLU A 176 -2.15 -11.29 9.13
N HIS A 177 -1.62 -11.97 8.10
CA HIS A 177 -2.36 -13.00 7.36
C HIS A 177 -2.74 -14.20 8.24
N MET A 178 -1.84 -14.65 9.14
CA MET A 178 -2.14 -15.75 10.08
C MET A 178 -3.27 -15.37 11.06
N ALA A 179 -3.25 -14.14 11.58
CA ALA A 179 -4.30 -13.66 12.47
C ALA A 179 -5.66 -13.55 11.75
N LEU A 180 -5.68 -13.10 10.50
CA LEU A 180 -6.90 -13.05 9.69
C LEU A 180 -7.39 -14.46 9.33
N SER A 181 -6.49 -15.38 8.96
CA SER A 181 -6.90 -16.75 8.56
C SER A 181 -7.41 -17.60 9.72
N HIS A 182 -7.01 -17.30 10.98
CA HIS A 182 -7.38 -18.07 12.16
C HIS A 182 -7.92 -17.16 13.27
N PRO A 183 -9.13 -16.59 13.09
CA PRO A 183 -9.69 -15.61 14.03
C PRO A 183 -9.99 -16.19 15.43
N ASN A 184 -10.08 -17.52 15.55
CA ASN A 184 -10.29 -18.22 16.82
C ASN A 184 -9.00 -18.47 17.61
N VAL A 185 -7.84 -18.03 17.10
CA VAL A 185 -6.54 -18.18 17.76
C VAL A 185 -6.04 -16.81 18.21
N ALA A 186 -5.59 -16.72 19.46
CA ALA A 186 -4.97 -15.53 20.00
C ALA A 186 -3.50 -15.47 19.56
N PHE A 187 -3.16 -14.48 18.73
CA PHE A 187 -1.79 -14.22 18.30
C PHE A 187 -1.18 -13.05 19.04
N LYS A 188 0.08 -13.21 19.47
CA LYS A 188 0.90 -12.11 19.96
C LYS A 188 2.22 -12.08 19.21
N PHE A 189 2.48 -10.96 18.53
CA PHE A 189 3.73 -10.76 17.81
C PHE A 189 4.56 -9.64 18.43
N ILE A 190 5.82 -9.96 18.76
CA ILE A 190 6.77 -9.07 19.43
C ILE A 190 8.00 -8.95 18.51
N ALA A 191 8.35 -7.75 18.12
CA ALA A 191 9.55 -7.45 17.34
C ALA A 191 10.44 -6.48 18.12
N ASN A 192 11.70 -6.87 18.37
CA ASN A 192 12.69 -6.08 19.12
C ASN A 192 12.12 -5.57 20.46
N ASN A 193 11.52 -6.46 21.25
CA ASN A 193 10.88 -6.20 22.55
C ASN A 193 9.63 -5.29 22.51
N GLN A 194 9.10 -4.96 21.32
CA GLN A 194 7.85 -4.20 21.17
C GLN A 194 6.73 -5.11 20.65
N THR A 195 5.57 -5.11 21.32
CA THR A 195 4.38 -5.80 20.80
C THR A 195 3.85 -5.06 19.58
N LYS A 196 3.83 -5.74 18.45
CA LYS A 196 3.38 -5.19 17.16
C LYS A 196 1.95 -5.61 16.81
N LEU A 197 1.57 -6.83 17.14
CA LEU A 197 0.22 -7.36 16.93
C LEU A 197 -0.20 -8.15 18.15
N GLN A 198 -1.47 -7.99 18.55
CA GLN A 198 -2.10 -8.82 19.58
C GLN A 198 -3.57 -8.97 19.24
N THR A 199 -4.05 -10.21 19.12
CA THR A 199 -5.46 -10.56 18.88
C THR A 199 -6.02 -11.35 20.04
N SER A 200 -7.34 -11.31 20.21
CA SER A 200 -8.03 -11.94 21.34
C SER A 200 -8.34 -13.43 21.13
N GLY A 201 -8.39 -13.90 19.86
CA GLY A 201 -8.80 -15.27 19.52
C GLY A 201 -10.30 -15.56 19.77
N ASN A 202 -11.13 -14.52 19.72
CA ASN A 202 -12.58 -14.61 19.99
C ASN A 202 -13.43 -14.85 18.74
N GLY A 203 -12.83 -15.07 17.57
CA GLY A 203 -13.51 -15.26 16.30
C GLY A 203 -14.00 -13.97 15.63
N ASN A 204 -13.79 -12.80 16.24
CA ASN A 204 -14.26 -11.52 15.70
C ASN A 204 -13.30 -10.97 14.64
N ILE A 205 -13.55 -11.29 13.36
CA ILE A 205 -12.75 -10.85 12.22
C ILE A 205 -12.69 -9.31 12.13
N LYS A 206 -13.79 -8.62 12.44
CA LYS A 206 -13.86 -7.16 12.38
C LYS A 206 -12.92 -6.50 13.40
N GLU A 207 -12.77 -7.09 14.59
CA GLU A 207 -11.82 -6.67 15.60
C GLU A 207 -10.37 -6.85 15.11
N ILE A 208 -10.07 -7.98 14.46
CA ILE A 208 -8.76 -8.24 13.88
C ILE A 208 -8.45 -7.23 12.77
N ILE A 209 -9.42 -6.95 11.88
CA ILE A 209 -9.28 -5.93 10.84
C ILE A 209 -9.01 -4.56 11.47
N TYR A 210 -9.70 -4.20 12.56
CA TYR A 210 -9.46 -2.95 13.29
C TYR A 210 -8.02 -2.88 13.83
N HIS A 211 -7.51 -3.95 14.41
CA HIS A 211 -6.15 -4.00 14.95
C HIS A 211 -5.08 -3.94 13.85
N ILE A 212 -5.34 -4.48 12.66
CA ILE A 212 -4.38 -4.50 11.54
C ILE A 212 -4.46 -3.22 10.71
N TYR A 213 -5.65 -2.81 10.30
CA TYR A 213 -5.87 -1.77 9.28
C TYR A 213 -6.42 -0.45 9.83
N GLY A 214 -6.79 -0.41 11.12
CA GLY A 214 -7.24 0.79 11.80
C GLY A 214 -8.72 1.12 11.61
N ARG A 215 -9.11 2.27 12.20
CA ARG A 215 -10.51 2.69 12.35
C ARG A 215 -11.20 3.00 11.02
N ASP A 216 -10.50 3.68 10.12
CA ASP A 216 -11.11 4.21 8.90
C ASP A 216 -11.56 3.09 7.95
N ILE A 217 -10.71 2.08 7.77
CA ILE A 217 -11.03 0.90 6.97
C ILE A 217 -12.19 0.15 7.62
N THR A 218 -12.10 -0.07 8.94
CA THR A 218 -13.14 -0.81 9.69
C THR A 218 -14.51 -0.13 9.65
N ALA A 219 -14.57 1.20 9.66
CA ALA A 219 -15.81 1.96 9.56
C ALA A 219 -16.46 1.88 8.17
N ALA A 220 -15.68 1.60 7.13
CA ALA A 220 -16.14 1.49 5.75
C ALA A 220 -16.36 0.04 5.28
N LEU A 221 -16.33 -0.93 6.19
CA LEU A 221 -16.54 -2.35 5.85
C LEU A 221 -18.01 -2.66 5.57
N MET A 222 -18.19 -3.53 4.60
CA MET A 222 -19.45 -4.21 4.30
C MET A 222 -19.24 -5.70 4.51
N GLU A 223 -20.08 -6.32 5.33
CA GLU A 223 -20.09 -7.75 5.49
C GLU A 223 -20.82 -8.40 4.32
N ILE A 224 -20.23 -9.47 3.79
CA ILE A 224 -20.78 -10.22 2.68
C ILE A 224 -20.95 -11.70 3.02
N HIS A 225 -22.00 -12.30 2.50
CA HIS A 225 -22.28 -13.73 2.52
C HIS A 225 -22.87 -14.11 1.16
N GLY A 226 -22.39 -15.19 0.58
CA GLY A 226 -22.86 -15.70 -0.70
C GLY A 226 -22.26 -17.05 -1.00
N GLY A 227 -22.48 -17.52 -2.21
CA GLY A 227 -21.94 -18.80 -2.64
C GLY A 227 -22.91 -19.56 -3.55
N ASN A 228 -22.58 -20.81 -3.82
CA ASN A 228 -23.39 -21.79 -4.53
C ASN A 228 -23.22 -23.18 -3.88
N GLU A 229 -23.62 -24.24 -4.54
CA GLU A 229 -23.48 -25.62 -4.03
C GLU A 229 -22.03 -26.05 -3.82
N GLU A 230 -21.06 -25.49 -4.57
CA GLU A 230 -19.65 -25.85 -4.55
C GLU A 230 -18.80 -24.94 -3.64
N ILE A 231 -19.24 -23.67 -3.44
CA ILE A 231 -18.42 -22.65 -2.79
C ILE A 231 -19.26 -21.83 -1.83
N THR A 232 -18.83 -21.70 -0.60
CA THR A 232 -19.34 -20.73 0.37
C THR A 232 -18.37 -19.54 0.46
N ILE A 233 -18.90 -18.33 0.33
CA ILE A 233 -18.13 -17.08 0.37
C ILE A 233 -18.67 -16.23 1.51
N HIS A 234 -17.77 -15.83 2.42
CA HIS A 234 -18.12 -14.89 3.49
C HIS A 234 -16.94 -13.96 3.80
N GLY A 235 -17.18 -12.88 4.52
CA GLY A 235 -16.13 -11.97 4.95
C GLY A 235 -16.50 -10.50 4.84
N PHE A 236 -15.51 -9.67 4.62
CA PHE A 236 -15.65 -8.22 4.59
C PHE A 236 -15.03 -7.61 3.35
N VAL A 237 -15.71 -6.62 2.79
CA VAL A 237 -15.20 -5.81 1.67
C VAL A 237 -15.34 -4.33 2.00
N GLY A 238 -14.45 -3.52 1.49
CA GLY A 238 -14.48 -2.07 1.69
C GLY A 238 -15.49 -1.39 0.76
N LYS A 239 -16.17 -0.35 1.24
CA LYS A 239 -16.89 0.57 0.36
C LYS A 239 -15.94 1.18 -0.66
N PRO A 240 -16.40 1.58 -1.85
CA PRO A 240 -15.56 2.16 -2.90
C PRO A 240 -14.76 3.40 -2.49
N VAL A 241 -15.07 4.02 -1.38
CA VAL A 241 -14.30 5.12 -0.80
C VAL A 241 -12.95 4.66 -0.22
N VAL A 242 -12.82 3.37 0.12
CA VAL A 242 -11.58 2.78 0.64
C VAL A 242 -10.86 2.03 -0.47
N THR A 243 -9.93 2.70 -1.12
CA THR A 243 -9.13 2.14 -2.22
C THR A 243 -7.64 2.30 -1.97
N ARG A 244 -6.83 1.50 -2.67
CA ARG A 244 -5.37 1.57 -2.66
C ARG A 244 -4.83 1.47 -4.08
N GLY A 245 -3.67 2.07 -4.34
CA GLY A 245 -2.95 1.97 -5.61
C GLY A 245 -2.27 0.60 -5.84
N ASN A 246 -2.44 -0.35 -4.91
CA ASN A 246 -1.88 -1.69 -5.01
C ASN A 246 -2.85 -2.74 -4.43
N ARG A 247 -2.56 -4.03 -4.69
CA ARG A 247 -3.38 -5.17 -4.26
C ARG A 247 -3.04 -5.68 -2.85
N ASN A 248 -2.29 -4.94 -2.04
CA ASN A 248 -1.86 -5.43 -0.72
C ASN A 248 -3.03 -5.57 0.26
N PHE A 249 -4.16 -4.95 -0.03
CA PHE A 249 -5.37 -5.00 0.78
C PHE A 249 -6.42 -5.97 0.23
N GLU A 250 -6.10 -6.70 -0.82
CA GLU A 250 -6.89 -7.84 -1.30
C GLU A 250 -6.44 -9.10 -0.57
N ASN A 251 -7.07 -9.39 0.55
CA ASN A 251 -6.81 -10.60 1.32
C ASN A 251 -7.92 -11.62 1.06
N TYR A 252 -7.54 -12.83 0.68
CA TYR A 252 -8.51 -13.92 0.55
C TYR A 252 -7.89 -15.24 0.96
N PHE A 253 -8.74 -16.06 1.56
CA PHE A 253 -8.37 -17.31 2.20
C PHE A 253 -9.24 -18.44 1.62
N ILE A 254 -8.64 -19.57 1.29
CA ILE A 254 -9.36 -20.77 0.87
C ILE A 254 -9.11 -21.88 1.88
N ASN A 255 -10.19 -22.38 2.48
CA ASN A 255 -10.12 -23.41 3.53
C ASN A 255 -9.08 -23.05 4.61
N GLY A 256 -9.07 -21.79 5.07
CA GLY A 256 -8.14 -21.27 6.08
C GLY A 256 -6.71 -20.94 5.58
N ARG A 257 -6.40 -21.11 4.28
CA ARG A 257 -5.08 -20.80 3.72
C ARG A 257 -5.08 -19.46 2.99
N TYR A 258 -4.13 -18.60 3.31
CA TYR A 258 -3.87 -17.40 2.52
C TYR A 258 -3.29 -17.77 1.16
N ILE A 259 -3.89 -17.30 0.09
CA ILE A 259 -3.44 -17.57 -1.29
C ILE A 259 -3.33 -16.29 -2.10
N LYS A 260 -2.63 -16.37 -3.24
CA LYS A 260 -2.63 -15.36 -4.30
C LYS A 260 -3.12 -16.00 -5.59
N SER A 261 -4.20 -15.49 -6.15
CA SER A 261 -4.79 -16.00 -7.38
C SER A 261 -5.17 -14.85 -8.31
N ARG A 262 -4.66 -14.90 -9.54
CA ARG A 262 -5.03 -13.90 -10.57
C ARG A 262 -6.52 -13.95 -10.91
N LEU A 263 -7.11 -15.15 -10.84
CA LEU A 263 -8.53 -15.35 -11.10
C LEU A 263 -9.39 -14.62 -10.06
N ILE A 264 -9.08 -14.78 -8.77
CA ILE A 264 -9.80 -14.13 -7.67
C ILE A 264 -9.60 -12.62 -7.72
N SER A 265 -8.34 -12.14 -7.85
CA SER A 265 -8.08 -10.69 -7.98
C SER A 265 -8.84 -10.08 -9.16
N LYS A 266 -8.86 -10.76 -10.32
CA LYS A 266 -9.61 -10.28 -11.49
C LYS A 266 -11.11 -10.25 -11.23
N SER A 267 -11.68 -11.25 -10.56
CA SER A 267 -13.09 -11.29 -10.19
C SER A 267 -13.46 -10.12 -9.27
N ILE A 268 -12.62 -9.83 -8.27
CA ILE A 268 -12.79 -8.68 -7.35
C ILE A 268 -12.73 -7.37 -8.13
N GLU A 269 -11.71 -7.18 -8.97
CA GLU A 269 -11.51 -5.96 -9.76
C GLU A 269 -12.66 -5.72 -10.74
N ASP A 270 -13.14 -6.77 -11.41
CA ASP A 270 -14.27 -6.68 -12.36
C ASP A 270 -15.59 -6.35 -11.65
N ALA A 271 -15.83 -6.87 -10.44
CA ALA A 271 -17.00 -6.51 -9.64
C ALA A 271 -17.00 -5.03 -9.21
N TYR A 272 -15.82 -4.48 -8.89
CA TYR A 272 -15.66 -3.10 -8.47
C TYR A 272 -15.47 -2.10 -9.63
N LYS A 273 -15.38 -2.57 -10.87
CA LYS A 273 -15.01 -1.76 -12.04
C LYS A 273 -15.87 -0.50 -12.24
N ASN A 274 -17.18 -0.58 -11.96
CA ASN A 274 -18.12 0.53 -12.11
C ASN A 274 -18.13 1.48 -10.91
N PHE A 275 -17.45 1.14 -9.81
CA PHE A 275 -17.49 1.86 -8.54
C PHE A 275 -16.17 2.55 -8.20
N MET A 276 -15.07 2.22 -8.91
CA MET A 276 -13.73 2.71 -8.60
C MET A 276 -13.03 3.25 -9.85
N MET A 277 -12.04 4.10 -9.64
CA MET A 277 -11.17 4.59 -10.71
C MET A 277 -10.24 3.48 -11.21
N LEU A 278 -9.76 3.61 -12.44
CA LEU A 278 -8.74 2.72 -13.02
C LEU A 278 -7.48 2.70 -12.13
N HIS A 279 -6.90 1.51 -11.96
CA HIS A 279 -5.71 1.27 -11.13
C HIS A 279 -5.90 1.52 -9.61
N GLN A 280 -7.13 1.54 -9.16
CA GLN A 280 -7.46 1.47 -7.74
C GLN A 280 -7.95 0.06 -7.40
N TYR A 281 -7.60 -0.41 -6.21
CA TYR A 281 -7.91 -1.76 -5.73
C TYR A 281 -8.68 -1.67 -4.42
N PRO A 282 -9.73 -2.49 -4.25
CA PRO A 282 -10.55 -2.45 -3.05
C PRO A 282 -9.86 -3.10 -1.85
N PHE A 283 -10.34 -2.78 -0.66
CA PHE A 283 -10.06 -3.56 0.53
C PHE A 283 -10.94 -4.81 0.55
N THR A 284 -10.34 -6.00 0.74
CA THR A 284 -11.08 -7.25 0.91
C THR A 284 -10.45 -8.15 1.97
N VAL A 285 -11.28 -8.83 2.75
CA VAL A 285 -10.93 -9.97 3.59
C VAL A 285 -12.00 -11.02 3.34
N LEU A 286 -11.72 -11.97 2.46
CA LEU A 286 -12.66 -12.96 1.96
C LEU A 286 -12.26 -14.37 2.37
N TYR A 287 -13.22 -15.15 2.79
CA TYR A 287 -13.08 -16.57 3.07
C TYR A 287 -13.91 -17.35 2.05
N LEU A 288 -13.25 -18.28 1.37
CA LEU A 288 -13.85 -19.20 0.43
C LEU A 288 -13.73 -20.60 1.00
N GLU A 289 -14.84 -21.25 1.23
CA GLU A 289 -14.91 -22.63 1.69
C GLU A 289 -15.43 -23.51 0.55
N MET A 290 -14.68 -24.55 0.21
CA MET A 290 -15.00 -25.45 -0.89
C MET A 290 -14.37 -26.83 -0.67
N ASP A 291 -14.92 -27.85 -1.38
CA ASP A 291 -14.36 -29.21 -1.30
C ASP A 291 -12.90 -29.23 -1.77
N GLY A 292 -12.04 -29.85 -0.98
CA GLY A 292 -10.63 -30.01 -1.30
C GLY A 292 -10.37 -30.77 -2.62
N GLN A 293 -11.31 -31.61 -3.06
CA GLN A 293 -11.22 -32.30 -4.34
C GLN A 293 -11.34 -31.37 -5.55
N LEU A 294 -11.94 -30.18 -5.38
CA LEU A 294 -12.07 -29.16 -6.43
C LEU A 294 -10.82 -28.27 -6.55
N LEU A 295 -9.82 -28.51 -5.70
CA LEU A 295 -8.61 -27.71 -5.59
C LEU A 295 -7.36 -28.55 -5.86
N ASP A 296 -6.47 -28.10 -6.73
CA ASP A 296 -5.10 -28.59 -6.82
C ASP A 296 -4.16 -27.66 -6.04
N VAL A 297 -3.73 -28.13 -4.88
CA VAL A 297 -2.87 -27.38 -3.93
C VAL A 297 -1.37 -27.56 -4.26
N ASN A 298 -1.00 -28.54 -5.10
CA ASN A 298 0.39 -28.92 -5.31
C ASN A 298 1.06 -28.20 -6.50
N VAL A 299 0.77 -26.92 -6.68
CA VAL A 299 1.28 -26.12 -7.82
C VAL A 299 2.61 -25.42 -7.51
N HIS A 300 2.83 -25.00 -6.25
CA HIS A 300 4.02 -24.22 -5.86
C HIS A 300 4.57 -24.66 -4.50
N PRO A 301 5.92 -24.68 -4.28
CA PRO A 301 6.52 -25.05 -2.99
C PRO A 301 5.99 -24.25 -1.79
N ALA A 302 5.75 -22.95 -1.98
CA ALA A 302 5.21 -22.07 -0.94
C ALA A 302 3.69 -22.22 -0.71
N LYS A 303 2.99 -23.09 -1.48
CA LYS A 303 1.53 -23.33 -1.38
C LYS A 303 0.66 -22.09 -1.48
N MET A 304 1.16 -21.02 -2.10
CA MET A 304 0.43 -19.75 -2.23
C MET A 304 -0.38 -19.65 -3.52
N GLU A 305 -0.20 -20.58 -4.46
CA GLU A 305 -0.95 -20.66 -5.71
C GLU A 305 -1.76 -21.96 -5.75
N LEU A 306 -3.03 -21.84 -6.11
CA LEU A 306 -3.96 -22.96 -6.27
C LEU A 306 -4.49 -22.97 -7.70
N ARG A 307 -4.81 -24.16 -8.20
CA ARG A 307 -5.62 -24.33 -9.41
C ARG A 307 -7.01 -24.82 -9.04
N PHE A 308 -8.01 -24.18 -9.62
CA PHE A 308 -9.40 -24.57 -9.48
C PHE A 308 -9.76 -25.53 -10.63
N GLN A 309 -10.49 -26.60 -10.36
CA GLN A 309 -11.02 -27.45 -11.42
C GLN A 309 -12.04 -26.68 -12.27
N ASN A 310 -12.94 -25.91 -11.60
CA ASN A 310 -13.93 -25.04 -12.23
C ASN A 310 -13.60 -23.57 -11.94
N GLY A 311 -12.55 -23.03 -12.58
CA GLY A 311 -12.13 -21.65 -12.37
C GLY A 311 -13.16 -20.61 -12.81
N GLU A 312 -13.92 -20.86 -13.87
CA GLU A 312 -14.96 -19.97 -14.37
C GLU A 312 -16.15 -19.88 -13.39
N GLY A 313 -16.57 -21.01 -12.84
CA GLY A 313 -17.61 -21.04 -11.80
C GLY A 313 -17.22 -20.29 -10.53
N VAL A 314 -15.96 -20.42 -10.09
CA VAL A 314 -15.41 -19.65 -8.95
C VAL A 314 -15.43 -18.14 -9.25
N TYR A 315 -14.95 -17.75 -10.43
CA TYR A 315 -14.90 -16.37 -10.87
C TYR A 315 -16.29 -15.74 -10.90
N ASP A 316 -17.28 -16.38 -11.54
CA ASP A 316 -18.63 -15.86 -11.67
C ASP A 316 -19.38 -15.81 -10.34
N CYS A 317 -19.21 -16.84 -9.49
CA CYS A 317 -19.82 -16.87 -8.16
C CYS A 317 -19.31 -15.72 -7.30
N LEU A 318 -18.00 -15.53 -7.24
CA LEU A 318 -17.39 -14.44 -6.46
C LEU A 318 -17.80 -13.06 -7.00
N ARG A 319 -17.74 -12.87 -8.33
CA ARG A 319 -18.13 -11.60 -8.96
C ARG A 319 -19.58 -11.23 -8.64
N ARG A 320 -20.53 -12.16 -8.79
CA ARG A 320 -21.95 -11.92 -8.46
C ARG A 320 -22.15 -11.60 -6.99
N THR A 321 -21.53 -12.36 -6.08
CA THR A 321 -21.61 -12.11 -4.64
C THR A 321 -21.15 -10.70 -4.27
N LEU A 322 -20.09 -10.21 -4.91
CA LEU A 322 -19.57 -8.87 -4.69
C LEU A 322 -20.45 -7.79 -5.33
N GLU A 323 -20.93 -8.00 -6.56
CA GLU A 323 -21.85 -7.09 -7.24
C GLU A 323 -23.14 -6.93 -6.43
N ASP A 324 -23.74 -8.02 -5.96
CA ASP A 324 -24.95 -7.99 -5.12
C ASP A 324 -24.73 -7.16 -3.85
N ALA A 325 -23.57 -7.31 -3.20
CA ALA A 325 -23.25 -6.52 -2.02
C ALA A 325 -23.05 -5.03 -2.33
N LEU A 326 -22.52 -4.68 -3.50
CA LEU A 326 -22.28 -3.30 -3.92
C LEU A 326 -23.56 -2.59 -4.40
N TYR A 327 -24.44 -3.29 -5.13
CA TYR A 327 -25.66 -2.68 -5.67
C TYR A 327 -26.78 -2.51 -4.62
N HIS A 328 -26.83 -3.35 -3.59
CA HIS A 328 -27.93 -3.36 -2.61
C HIS A 328 -27.63 -2.62 -1.30
N LYS A 329 -26.46 -1.99 -1.15
CA LYS A 329 -26.10 -1.24 0.06
C LYS A 329 -25.93 0.25 -0.24
N ASP A 330 -26.31 1.08 0.73
CA ASP A 330 -26.10 2.52 0.67
C ASP A 330 -24.59 2.83 0.69
N LEU A 331 -24.04 3.17 -0.48
CA LEU A 331 -22.61 3.48 -0.68
C LEU A 331 -22.29 4.96 -0.41
N ILE A 332 -23.32 5.79 -0.13
CA ILE A 332 -23.12 7.22 0.13
C ILE A 332 -22.37 7.38 1.46
N PRO A 333 -21.18 8.01 1.46
CA PRO A 333 -20.49 8.28 2.71
C PRO A 333 -21.36 9.20 3.59
N LYS A 334 -21.74 8.73 4.77
CA LYS A 334 -22.36 9.61 5.77
C LYS A 334 -21.26 10.54 6.26
N VAL A 335 -21.30 11.80 5.84
CA VAL A 335 -20.52 12.86 6.47
C VAL A 335 -21.03 12.97 7.89
N PRO A 336 -20.23 12.70 8.94
CA PRO A 336 -20.65 12.98 10.29
C PRO A 336 -20.86 14.49 10.38
N VAL A 337 -22.12 14.90 10.40
CA VAL A 337 -22.46 16.26 10.83
C VAL A 337 -21.94 16.32 12.26
N ALA A 338 -20.92 17.15 12.48
CA ALA A 338 -20.43 17.40 13.84
C ALA A 338 -21.65 17.84 14.63
N GLU A 339 -22.16 16.99 15.52
CA GLU A 339 -23.12 17.42 16.52
C GLU A 339 -22.46 18.59 17.22
N GLU A 340 -23.03 19.79 17.06
CA GLU A 340 -22.63 20.93 17.87
C GLU A 340 -22.75 20.48 19.31
N LYS A 341 -21.61 20.22 19.94
CA LYS A 341 -21.59 19.98 21.38
C LYS A 341 -22.28 21.17 22.00
N PRO A 342 -23.35 20.96 22.79
CA PRO A 342 -24.01 22.08 23.45
C PRO A 342 -22.91 22.91 24.15
N PRO A 343 -22.97 24.25 24.07
CA PRO A 343 -21.93 25.11 24.59
C PRO A 343 -21.65 24.68 26.04
N VAL A 344 -20.46 24.20 26.28
CA VAL A 344 -20.01 23.87 27.63
C VAL A 344 -20.10 25.17 28.41
N LYS A 345 -21.11 25.26 29.27
CA LYS A 345 -21.19 26.39 30.22
C LYS A 345 -19.86 26.40 30.96
N PRO A 346 -19.17 27.55 30.99
CA PRO A 346 -17.88 27.61 31.69
C PRO A 346 -18.15 27.16 33.12
N VAL A 347 -17.54 26.04 33.51
CA VAL A 347 -17.50 25.62 34.91
C VAL A 347 -16.69 26.68 35.61
N VAL A 348 -17.38 27.57 36.31
CA VAL A 348 -16.76 28.49 37.23
C VAL A 348 -16.14 27.61 38.32
N LEU A 349 -14.84 27.34 38.20
CA LEU A 349 -14.06 26.73 39.29
C LEU A 349 -14.14 27.70 40.48
N GLN A 350 -15.06 27.44 41.38
CA GLN A 350 -15.01 28.03 42.70
C GLN A 350 -13.75 27.50 43.36
N HIS A 351 -12.70 28.32 43.37
CA HIS A 351 -11.55 28.03 44.20
C HIS A 351 -12.03 27.90 45.64
N ALA A 352 -11.80 26.76 46.26
CA ALA A 352 -11.97 26.62 47.68
C ALA A 352 -11.09 27.70 48.36
N PRO A 353 -11.65 28.50 49.31
CA PRO A 353 -10.88 29.55 49.94
C PRO A 353 -9.71 28.92 50.72
N GLU A 354 -8.52 29.47 50.51
CA GLU A 354 -7.32 29.10 51.26
C GLU A 354 -7.53 29.35 52.78
N PRO A 355 -6.93 28.57 53.68
CA PRO A 355 -7.24 28.61 55.14
C PRO A 355 -6.98 29.96 55.85
N PHE A 356 -6.38 30.94 55.20
CA PHE A 356 -5.99 32.22 55.79
C PHE A 356 -6.73 33.46 55.23
N GLU A 357 -7.73 33.33 54.36
CA GLU A 357 -8.43 34.47 53.73
C GLU A 357 -9.63 35.01 54.50
N LYS A 358 -9.87 34.63 55.75
CA LYS A 358 -11.05 35.03 56.54
C LYS A 358 -11.07 36.51 56.99
N ASN A 359 -10.07 37.35 56.67
CA ASN A 359 -9.96 38.70 57.20
C ASN A 359 -9.92 39.85 56.19
N ARG A 360 -10.39 39.67 54.94
CA ARG A 360 -10.56 40.77 54.00
C ARG A 360 -12.03 40.92 53.59
N MET A 361 -12.71 41.90 54.21
CA MET A 361 -14.01 42.36 53.73
C MET A 361 -13.84 43.24 52.50
N PRO A 362 -14.55 42.98 51.39
CA PRO A 362 -14.54 43.89 50.23
C PRO A 362 -15.53 45.05 50.44
N LYS A 363 -15.05 46.27 50.18
CA LYS A 363 -15.90 47.49 50.06
C LYS A 363 -16.77 47.36 48.79
N ARG A 364 -18.04 47.69 48.99
CA ARG A 364 -19.09 47.71 47.98
C ARG A 364 -18.88 48.93 47.06
N PRO A 365 -18.87 48.83 45.71
CA PRO A 365 -18.98 50.01 44.84
C PRO A 365 -20.45 50.26 44.44
N GLU A 366 -20.76 51.55 44.35
CA GLU A 366 -22.04 52.09 43.92
C GLU A 366 -22.30 52.01 42.41
N PRO A 367 -23.57 52.09 41.95
CA PRO A 367 -23.93 51.87 40.57
C PRO A 367 -23.80 53.10 39.69
N SER A 368 -23.19 53.01 38.52
CA SER A 368 -23.20 54.03 37.49
C SER A 368 -24.01 53.64 36.27
N VAL A 369 -24.82 54.58 35.80
CA VAL A 369 -25.85 54.51 34.76
C VAL A 369 -25.26 54.51 33.34
N PRO A 370 -25.96 53.98 32.33
CA PRO A 370 -25.42 53.72 30.99
C PRO A 370 -25.54 54.92 30.05
N GLN A 371 -24.57 55.08 29.15
CA GLN A 371 -24.68 56.06 28.05
C GLN A 371 -24.23 55.48 26.70
N HIS A 372 -25.17 55.61 25.77
CA HIS A 372 -25.06 55.85 24.33
C HIS A 372 -24.39 54.84 23.38
N ILE A 373 -25.24 54.31 22.52
CA ILE A 373 -24.97 53.70 21.22
C ILE A 373 -24.85 54.83 20.17
N PRO A 374 -23.88 54.83 19.25
CA PRO A 374 -23.95 55.56 17.99
C PRO A 374 -24.29 54.62 16.82
N GLN A 375 -25.15 55.16 15.97
CA GLN A 375 -25.72 54.59 14.77
C GLN A 375 -24.69 54.34 13.64
N ALA A 376 -25.04 53.34 12.79
CA ALA A 376 -24.35 52.97 11.56
C ALA A 376 -24.41 54.07 10.49
N VAL A 377 -23.31 54.32 9.80
CA VAL A 377 -23.22 55.15 8.60
C VAL A 377 -23.24 54.26 7.36
N HIS A 378 -24.15 54.60 6.48
CA HIS A 378 -24.39 54.00 5.16
C HIS A 378 -23.39 54.54 4.16
N VAL A 379 -22.74 53.69 3.36
CA VAL A 379 -21.89 54.05 2.21
C VAL A 379 -22.50 53.43 0.95
N PRO A 380 -22.70 54.21 -0.14
CA PRO A 380 -23.38 53.74 -1.36
C PRO A 380 -22.43 53.06 -2.34
N GLU A 381 -22.99 52.05 -3.06
CA GLU A 381 -22.37 51.33 -4.19
C GLU A 381 -22.23 52.21 -5.45
N PRO A 382 -21.21 52.02 -6.27
CA PRO A 382 -21.12 52.59 -7.62
C PRO A 382 -21.70 51.66 -8.70
N LYS A 383 -22.42 52.26 -9.65
CA LYS A 383 -22.99 51.64 -10.84
C LYS A 383 -21.93 51.34 -11.93
N PRO A 384 -22.15 50.36 -12.80
CA PRO A 384 -21.24 50.02 -13.89
C PRO A 384 -21.50 50.90 -15.15
N GLU A 385 -20.41 51.29 -15.81
CA GLU A 385 -20.43 51.95 -17.14
C GLU A 385 -20.32 50.92 -18.25
N GLU A 386 -21.05 51.13 -19.35
CA GLU A 386 -21.05 50.34 -20.61
C GLU A 386 -19.88 50.77 -21.53
N PRO A 387 -19.32 49.86 -22.36
CA PRO A 387 -18.25 50.24 -23.27
C PRO A 387 -18.73 50.59 -24.68
N ASP A 388 -18.08 51.61 -25.24
CA ASP A 388 -18.23 52.14 -26.61
C ASP A 388 -17.72 51.21 -27.72
N GLU A 389 -18.51 51.10 -28.79
CA GLU A 389 -18.17 50.45 -30.05
C GLU A 389 -17.16 51.26 -30.89
N LYS A 390 -16.08 50.68 -31.34
CA LYS A 390 -15.25 51.22 -32.46
C LYS A 390 -15.09 50.21 -33.60
N LYS A 391 -15.47 50.68 -34.77
CA LYS A 391 -15.49 50.10 -36.11
C LYS A 391 -14.14 49.54 -36.55
N ILE A 392 -14.18 48.31 -37.14
CA ILE A 392 -13.07 47.68 -37.85
C ILE A 392 -13.21 47.97 -39.35
N THR A 393 -12.11 48.40 -39.97
CA THR A 393 -11.98 48.61 -41.39
C THR A 393 -11.26 47.42 -42.03
N GLU A 394 -11.87 46.82 -43.05
CA GLU A 394 -11.32 45.73 -43.85
C GLU A 394 -10.17 46.19 -44.76
N GLN A 395 -9.09 45.42 -44.85
CA GLN A 395 -8.14 45.47 -45.96
C GLN A 395 -7.91 44.05 -46.53
N LYS A 396 -7.93 43.98 -47.87
CA LYS A 396 -7.87 42.82 -48.73
C LYS A 396 -6.42 42.32 -48.91
N PRO A 397 -6.16 41.01 -49.13
CA PRO A 397 -4.80 40.49 -49.28
C PRO A 397 -4.33 40.47 -50.77
N GLU A 398 -3.04 40.70 -50.96
CA GLU A 398 -2.32 40.49 -52.21
C GLU A 398 -1.82 39.06 -52.37
N GLU A 399 -1.91 38.53 -53.59
CA GLU A 399 -1.43 37.20 -54.01
C GLU A 399 0.06 37.22 -54.35
N VAL A 400 0.81 36.17 -53.95
CA VAL A 400 2.16 35.87 -54.50
C VAL A 400 2.27 34.35 -54.77
N PRO A 401 2.96 33.91 -55.84
CA PRO A 401 2.72 32.62 -56.49
C PRO A 401 3.52 31.44 -55.91
N ALA A 402 2.93 30.25 -56.08
CA ALA A 402 3.46 28.96 -55.68
C ALA A 402 4.66 28.50 -56.53
N ALA A 403 5.71 28.02 -55.85
CA ALA A 403 6.73 27.16 -56.42
C ALA A 403 6.74 25.81 -55.69
N ALA A 404 6.49 24.76 -56.45
CA ALA A 404 6.50 23.37 -55.92
C ALA A 404 7.93 22.87 -55.73
N VAL A 405 8.23 22.40 -54.53
CA VAL A 405 9.43 21.59 -54.27
C VAL A 405 9.00 20.33 -53.49
N THR A 406 9.11 19.19 -54.15
CA THR A 406 8.95 17.86 -53.58
C THR A 406 10.21 17.49 -52.80
N HIS A 407 10.11 17.36 -51.51
CA HIS A 407 11.14 16.72 -50.67
C HIS A 407 10.58 15.50 -49.95
N GLN A 408 11.24 14.34 -50.14
CA GLN A 408 11.11 13.18 -49.29
C GLN A 408 11.84 13.46 -47.99
N MET A 409 11.11 13.60 -46.87
CA MET A 409 11.67 13.84 -45.56
C MET A 409 12.03 12.50 -44.87
N THR A 410 13.26 12.41 -44.39
CA THR A 410 13.78 11.31 -43.54
C THR A 410 13.55 11.61 -42.07
N LEU A 411 13.49 10.57 -41.25
CA LEU A 411 13.23 10.62 -39.78
C LEU A 411 14.10 11.65 -38.99
N ALA A 412 15.21 12.13 -39.56
CA ALA A 412 16.09 13.13 -38.94
C ALA A 412 15.54 14.57 -38.98
N GLU A 413 14.62 14.88 -39.91
CA GLU A 413 14.04 16.23 -40.09
C GLU A 413 12.91 16.51 -39.09
N ASP A 414 12.19 15.47 -38.63
CA ASP A 414 11.11 15.63 -37.65
C ASP A 414 11.60 16.11 -36.27
N VAL A 415 12.84 15.74 -35.89
CA VAL A 415 13.44 16.19 -34.62
C VAL A 415 13.81 17.69 -34.67
N THR A 416 14.19 18.19 -35.84
CA THR A 416 14.61 19.59 -36.05
C THR A 416 13.42 20.56 -36.05
N TYR A 417 12.28 20.16 -36.60
CA TYR A 417 11.05 20.99 -36.62
C TYR A 417 10.35 21.03 -35.23
N GLY A 418 10.41 19.95 -34.45
CA GLY A 418 9.95 19.97 -33.07
C GLY A 418 10.71 21.01 -32.25
N ALA A 419 12.03 21.12 -32.45
CA ALA A 419 12.86 22.09 -31.74
C ALA A 419 12.57 23.55 -32.14
N GLN A 420 12.18 23.82 -33.38
CA GLN A 420 11.79 25.18 -33.83
C GLN A 420 10.44 25.64 -33.26
N PHE A 421 9.47 24.75 -33.16
CA PHE A 421 8.17 25.05 -32.52
C PHE A 421 8.35 25.51 -31.09
N LEU A 422 9.38 25.02 -30.42
CA LEU A 422 9.67 25.27 -29.01
C LEU A 422 10.47 26.56 -28.75
N GLN A 423 10.93 27.31 -29.76
CA GLN A 423 11.71 28.56 -29.58
C GLN A 423 10.83 29.77 -29.21
N GLU A 424 11.29 30.62 -28.32
CA GLU A 424 10.56 31.83 -27.89
C GLU A 424 10.25 32.79 -29.06
N ASP A 425 11.17 32.92 -30.00
CA ASP A 425 11.02 33.80 -31.17
C ASP A 425 9.86 33.39 -32.12
N THR A 426 9.32 32.18 -31.97
CA THR A 426 8.24 31.66 -32.80
C THR A 426 6.84 31.89 -32.19
N LYS A 427 6.76 32.49 -31.01
CA LYS A 427 5.50 32.69 -30.27
C LYS A 427 4.44 33.45 -31.09
N ALA A 428 4.83 34.51 -31.82
CA ALA A 428 3.94 35.32 -32.65
C ALA A 428 3.40 34.59 -33.88
N ARG A 429 3.98 33.45 -34.26
CA ARG A 429 3.59 32.67 -35.46
C ARG A 429 2.69 31.48 -35.14
N ARG A 430 2.47 31.21 -33.83
CA ARG A 430 1.61 30.12 -33.38
C ARG A 430 0.17 30.59 -33.34
N LYS A 431 -0.74 29.77 -33.85
CA LYS A 431 -2.17 30.05 -33.83
C LYS A 431 -2.86 28.99 -32.94
N ILE A 432 -3.35 29.41 -31.78
CA ILE A 432 -4.16 28.56 -30.92
C ILE A 432 -5.53 28.41 -31.56
N ILE A 433 -5.91 27.17 -31.90
CA ILE A 433 -7.21 26.84 -32.49
C ILE A 433 -8.27 26.73 -31.40
N GLY A 434 -7.95 26.09 -30.28
CA GLY A 434 -8.85 25.91 -29.14
C GLY A 434 -8.63 24.60 -28.39
N GLN A 435 -9.47 24.37 -27.38
CA GLN A 435 -9.46 23.19 -26.54
C GLN A 435 -10.44 22.13 -27.11
N LEU A 436 -9.98 20.87 -27.16
CA LEU A 436 -10.76 19.72 -27.60
C LEU A 436 -10.98 18.75 -26.43
N PHE A 437 -12.23 18.33 -26.20
CA PHE A 437 -12.63 17.40 -25.13
C PHE A 437 -12.19 17.84 -23.72
N ASP A 438 -12.11 19.15 -23.48
CA ASP A 438 -11.65 19.74 -22.21
C ASP A 438 -10.29 19.19 -21.72
N THR A 439 -9.49 18.60 -22.65
CA THR A 439 -8.26 17.87 -22.34
C THR A 439 -7.10 18.22 -23.26
N TYR A 440 -7.37 18.41 -24.55
CA TYR A 440 -6.33 18.61 -25.56
C TYR A 440 -6.39 20.01 -26.13
N TRP A 441 -5.23 20.66 -26.30
CA TRP A 441 -5.12 21.94 -26.98
C TRP A 441 -4.56 21.75 -28.39
N LEU A 442 -5.21 22.39 -29.36
CA LEU A 442 -4.83 22.36 -30.74
C LEU A 442 -4.13 23.66 -31.13
N ILE A 443 -2.92 23.56 -31.66
CA ILE A 443 -2.10 24.69 -32.10
C ILE A 443 -1.63 24.45 -33.50
N GLU A 444 -1.92 25.39 -34.40
CA GLU A 444 -1.40 25.45 -35.76
C GLU A 444 -0.07 26.22 -35.77
N PHE A 445 0.95 25.63 -36.35
CA PHE A 445 2.23 26.28 -36.55
C PHE A 445 2.86 25.77 -37.85
N GLU A 446 3.08 26.70 -38.79
CA GLU A 446 3.51 26.40 -40.16
C GLU A 446 2.59 25.36 -40.85
N ASP A 447 3.12 24.27 -41.34
CA ASP A 447 2.36 23.21 -42.02
C ASP A 447 2.03 22.02 -41.07
N LYS A 448 2.00 22.24 -39.75
CA LYS A 448 1.73 21.21 -38.78
C LYS A 448 0.64 21.63 -37.79
N LEU A 449 -0.15 20.64 -37.39
CA LEU A 449 -1.05 20.70 -36.23
C LEU A 449 -0.36 20.05 -35.04
N PHE A 450 -0.18 20.80 -33.96
CA PHE A 450 0.30 20.28 -32.68
C PHE A 450 -0.89 20.06 -31.74
N ILE A 451 -0.88 18.92 -31.09
CA ILE A 451 -1.88 18.53 -30.08
C ILE A 451 -1.15 18.38 -28.75
N ILE A 452 -1.53 19.19 -27.79
CA ILE A 452 -0.93 19.20 -26.45
C ILE A 452 -1.91 18.56 -25.47
N ASP A 453 -1.47 17.54 -24.77
CA ASP A 453 -2.21 16.97 -23.64
C ASP A 453 -2.02 17.89 -22.43
N GLN A 454 -3.08 18.61 -22.05
CA GLN A 454 -3.11 19.55 -20.94
C GLN A 454 -2.66 18.90 -19.62
N HIS A 455 -3.13 17.68 -19.36
CA HIS A 455 -2.81 16.96 -18.15
C HIS A 455 -1.32 16.56 -18.10
N ALA A 456 -0.82 15.94 -19.16
CA ALA A 456 0.57 15.55 -19.27
C ALA A 456 1.53 16.75 -19.24
N ALA A 457 1.14 17.89 -19.82
CA ALA A 457 1.91 19.13 -19.79
C ALA A 457 2.00 19.71 -18.36
N HIS A 458 0.89 19.80 -17.65
CA HIS A 458 0.88 20.25 -16.26
C HIS A 458 1.68 19.31 -15.35
N GLU A 459 1.48 18.00 -15.47
CA GLU A 459 2.27 17.01 -14.73
C GLU A 459 3.77 17.25 -14.93
N LYS A 460 4.19 17.48 -16.17
CA LYS A 460 5.59 17.70 -16.48
C LYS A 460 6.14 18.99 -15.89
N VAL A 461 5.44 20.11 -16.05
CA VAL A 461 5.84 21.42 -15.49
C VAL A 461 5.93 21.36 -13.96
N LEU A 462 4.93 20.78 -13.31
CA LEU A 462 4.90 20.68 -11.86
C LEU A 462 6.01 19.76 -11.32
N TYR A 463 6.25 18.63 -12.00
CA TYR A 463 7.32 17.72 -11.68
C TYR A 463 8.71 18.41 -11.70
N GLU A 464 9.02 19.12 -12.78
CA GLU A 464 10.31 19.81 -12.90
C GLU A 464 10.46 20.95 -11.88
N LYS A 465 9.39 21.72 -11.62
CA LYS A 465 9.37 22.73 -10.56
C LYS A 465 9.62 22.09 -9.17
N THR A 466 8.96 20.97 -8.90
CA THR A 466 9.15 20.24 -7.64
C THR A 466 10.58 19.70 -7.53
N MET A 467 11.12 19.11 -8.60
CA MET A 467 12.49 18.61 -8.62
C MET A 467 13.54 19.72 -8.49
N ALA A 468 13.30 20.89 -9.09
CA ALA A 468 14.17 22.06 -8.93
C ALA A 468 14.16 22.56 -7.47
N SER A 469 12.99 22.67 -6.84
CA SER A 469 12.86 23.03 -5.42
C SER A 469 13.54 22.00 -4.50
N LEU A 470 13.46 20.70 -4.86
CA LEU A 470 14.16 19.63 -4.14
C LEU A 470 15.69 19.79 -4.17
N LYS A 471 16.26 20.24 -5.29
CA LYS A 471 17.70 20.48 -5.45
C LYS A 471 18.18 21.72 -4.68
N THR A 472 17.36 22.78 -4.60
CA THR A 472 17.71 24.03 -3.91
C THR A 472 17.45 23.99 -2.41
N LYS A 473 16.78 22.94 -1.89
CA LYS A 473 16.40 22.79 -0.46
C LYS A 473 15.49 23.92 0.07
N GLU A 474 14.82 24.64 -0.80
CA GLU A 474 13.85 25.67 -0.44
C GLU A 474 12.45 25.09 -0.49
N PHE A 475 11.98 24.52 0.63
CA PHE A 475 10.59 24.09 0.75
C PHE A 475 9.79 25.08 1.58
N SER A 476 8.74 25.61 1.01
CA SER A 476 7.64 26.18 1.77
C SER A 476 6.65 25.05 2.10
N SER A 477 6.41 24.85 3.38
CA SER A 477 5.40 23.89 3.86
C SER A 477 4.10 24.63 4.16
N GLN A 478 2.98 24.01 3.80
CA GLN A 478 1.65 24.47 4.17
C GLN A 478 1.15 23.66 5.37
N GLN A 479 0.80 24.34 6.44
CA GLN A 479 0.19 23.73 7.62
C GLN A 479 -1.24 23.27 7.31
N LEU A 480 -1.58 22.07 7.77
CA LEU A 480 -2.93 21.52 7.69
C LEU A 480 -3.69 21.77 8.99
N SER A 481 -4.88 22.33 8.88
CA SER A 481 -5.77 22.51 10.03
C SER A 481 -7.20 22.09 9.65
N PRO A 482 -7.71 20.95 10.17
CA PRO A 482 -7.06 20.00 11.08
C PRO A 482 -5.98 19.15 10.39
N PRO A 483 -5.04 18.54 11.15
CA PRO A 483 -4.08 17.57 10.61
C PRO A 483 -4.77 16.34 10.01
N ALA A 484 -4.16 15.76 8.97
CA ALA A 484 -4.65 14.52 8.38
C ALA A 484 -4.16 13.31 9.18
N ILE A 485 -5.08 12.55 9.78
CA ILE A 485 -4.73 11.36 10.57
C ILE A 485 -4.63 10.13 9.65
N LEU A 486 -3.50 9.44 9.70
CA LEU A 486 -3.20 8.21 8.98
C LEU A 486 -3.19 7.03 9.94
N SER A 487 -3.96 5.99 9.64
CA SER A 487 -3.87 4.69 10.33
C SER A 487 -3.02 3.76 9.47
N LEU A 488 -1.87 3.33 9.98
CA LEU A 488 -0.89 2.56 9.22
C LEU A 488 -0.90 1.08 9.62
N THR A 489 -0.68 0.20 8.64
CA THR A 489 -0.32 -1.20 8.88
C THR A 489 1.11 -1.30 9.41
N MET A 490 1.51 -2.46 9.96
CA MET A 490 2.89 -2.65 10.43
C MET A 490 3.94 -2.42 9.33
N PRO A 491 3.77 -2.96 8.10
CA PRO A 491 4.69 -2.69 7.01
C PRO A 491 4.76 -1.22 6.62
N GLU A 492 3.62 -0.52 6.54
CA GLU A 492 3.55 0.90 6.21
C GLU A 492 4.22 1.77 7.29
N GLU A 493 4.02 1.44 8.57
CA GLU A 493 4.69 2.11 9.69
C GLU A 493 6.22 1.98 9.62
N GLU A 494 6.72 0.79 9.30
CA GLU A 494 8.16 0.56 9.14
C GLU A 494 8.74 1.36 7.97
N ILE A 495 8.01 1.42 6.85
CA ILE A 495 8.39 2.22 5.68
C ILE A 495 8.39 3.71 6.04
N LEU A 496 7.34 4.20 6.71
CA LEU A 496 7.29 5.59 7.14
C LEU A 496 8.48 5.93 8.05
N LYS A 497 8.75 5.14 9.07
CA LYS A 497 9.89 5.36 9.99
C LYS A 497 11.23 5.34 9.28
N LYS A 498 11.40 4.48 8.29
CA LYS A 498 12.61 4.39 7.48
C LYS A 498 12.86 5.64 6.64
N TYR A 499 11.81 6.23 6.10
CA TYR A 499 11.90 7.35 5.15
C TYR A 499 11.38 8.68 5.71
N LEU A 500 11.20 8.78 7.04
CA LEU A 500 10.66 9.97 7.70
C LEU A 500 11.49 11.23 7.39
N ASN A 501 12.81 11.12 7.46
CA ASN A 501 13.73 12.23 7.15
C ASN A 501 13.62 12.70 5.69
N GLU A 502 13.31 11.80 4.76
CA GLU A 502 13.10 12.13 3.35
C GLU A 502 11.78 12.87 3.16
N PHE A 503 10.73 12.47 3.86
CA PHE A 503 9.45 13.19 3.87
C PHE A 503 9.59 14.59 4.48
N GLU A 504 10.34 14.73 5.57
CA GLU A 504 10.63 16.05 6.18
C GLU A 504 11.38 16.96 5.21
N LYS A 505 12.38 16.44 4.50
CA LYS A 505 13.10 17.20 3.46
C LYS A 505 12.19 17.67 2.33
N LEU A 506 11.10 16.98 2.07
CA LEU A 506 10.10 17.31 1.06
C LEU A 506 9.05 18.31 1.58
N GLY A 507 9.13 18.73 2.83
CA GLY A 507 8.20 19.68 3.45
C GLY A 507 6.97 19.03 4.07
N TYR A 508 6.95 17.72 4.28
CA TYR A 508 5.94 17.05 5.11
C TYR A 508 6.34 17.15 6.59
N ALA A 509 5.40 17.46 7.45
CA ALA A 509 5.55 17.31 8.89
C ALA A 509 4.64 16.17 9.36
N VAL A 510 5.24 15.10 9.86
CA VAL A 510 4.52 13.89 10.28
C VAL A 510 4.85 13.59 11.73
N GLU A 511 3.84 13.55 12.58
CA GLU A 511 3.97 13.31 14.00
C GLU A 511 3.27 12.01 14.41
N HIS A 512 3.81 11.32 15.40
CA HIS A 512 3.18 10.13 15.95
C HIS A 512 1.99 10.53 16.83
N PHE A 513 0.79 10.04 16.50
CA PHE A 513 -0.45 10.43 17.17
C PHE A 513 -0.88 9.43 18.28
N GLY A 514 -0.31 8.23 18.26
CA GLY A 514 -0.58 7.16 19.22
C GLY A 514 -0.86 5.82 18.53
N GLY A 515 -0.43 4.72 19.15
CA GLY A 515 -0.55 3.39 18.52
C GLY A 515 0.16 3.32 17.16
N ARG A 516 -0.59 3.05 16.11
CA ARG A 516 -0.13 3.08 14.70
C ARG A 516 -0.75 4.26 13.91
N GLU A 517 -1.19 5.29 14.61
CA GLU A 517 -1.72 6.49 14.00
C GLU A 517 -0.65 7.59 13.93
N TYR A 518 -0.62 8.28 12.80
CA TYR A 518 0.28 9.38 12.51
C TYR A 518 -0.50 10.58 12.01
N ALA A 519 -0.13 11.77 12.46
CA ALA A 519 -0.72 13.03 12.04
C ALA A 519 0.19 13.71 11.01
N VAL A 520 -0.31 13.95 9.80
CA VAL A 520 0.34 14.82 8.83
C VAL A 520 -0.10 16.25 9.13
N CYS A 521 0.81 17.03 9.74
CA CYS A 521 0.56 18.40 10.19
C CYS A 521 0.89 19.42 9.11
N ALA A 522 1.81 19.12 8.19
CA ALA A 522 2.15 19.98 7.07
C ALA A 522 2.47 19.19 5.82
N VAL A 523 2.25 19.82 4.66
CA VAL A 523 2.55 19.29 3.33
C VAL A 523 3.29 20.34 2.49
N PRO A 524 4.00 19.96 1.42
CA PRO A 524 4.58 20.92 0.48
C PRO A 524 3.53 21.89 -0.05
N ALA A 525 3.86 23.18 -0.14
CA ALA A 525 2.91 24.23 -0.55
C ALA A 525 2.34 24.09 -1.97
N ASN A 526 2.91 23.21 -2.79
CA ASN A 526 2.52 22.97 -4.18
C ASN A 526 1.38 21.95 -4.33
N ILE A 527 0.87 21.39 -3.21
CA ILE A 527 -0.18 20.36 -3.23
C ILE A 527 -1.53 21.02 -2.92
N PHE A 528 -2.24 21.48 -3.96
CA PHE A 528 -3.55 22.08 -3.83
C PHE A 528 -4.67 21.09 -4.23
N GLY A 529 -5.76 21.09 -3.45
CA GLY A 529 -7.01 20.39 -3.80
C GLY A 529 -6.96 18.86 -3.78
N VAL A 530 -5.94 18.27 -3.15
CA VAL A 530 -5.75 16.82 -3.07
C VAL A 530 -6.15 16.30 -1.71
N ASP A 531 -6.73 15.10 -1.67
CA ASP A 531 -6.85 14.36 -0.42
C ASP A 531 -5.45 13.93 0.04
N VAL A 532 -4.91 14.69 1.00
CA VAL A 532 -3.58 14.49 1.57
C VAL A 532 -3.41 13.07 2.12
N LYS A 533 -4.46 12.52 2.73
CA LYS A 533 -4.45 11.18 3.30
C LYS A 533 -4.29 10.13 2.21
N GLN A 534 -5.09 10.20 1.17
CA GLN A 534 -5.01 9.28 0.04
C GLN A 534 -3.64 9.36 -0.64
N LEU A 535 -3.16 10.58 -0.92
CA LEU A 535 -1.86 10.80 -1.53
C LEU A 535 -0.73 10.17 -0.70
N PHE A 536 -0.70 10.43 0.61
CA PHE A 536 0.35 9.94 1.48
C PHE A 536 0.36 8.40 1.57
N MET A 537 -0.82 7.78 1.63
CA MET A 537 -0.96 6.32 1.62
C MET A 537 -0.53 5.69 0.30
N GLU A 538 -0.82 6.32 -0.84
CA GLU A 538 -0.32 5.87 -2.15
C GLU A 538 1.21 5.94 -2.21
N MET A 539 1.82 7.00 -1.67
CA MET A 539 3.28 7.13 -1.60
C MET A 539 3.92 6.01 -0.77
N LEU A 540 3.37 5.70 0.40
CA LEU A 540 3.85 4.58 1.23
C LEU A 540 3.73 3.24 0.50
N GLY A 541 2.60 2.98 -0.16
CA GLY A 541 2.37 1.74 -0.91
C GLY A 541 3.30 1.58 -2.12
N ASP A 542 3.72 2.67 -2.76
CA ASP A 542 4.71 2.60 -3.84
C ASP A 542 6.14 2.39 -3.32
N LEU A 543 6.49 2.99 -2.18
CA LEU A 543 7.78 2.77 -1.52
C LEU A 543 7.94 1.30 -1.09
N GLU A 544 6.85 0.62 -0.71
CA GLU A 544 6.86 -0.80 -0.36
C GLU A 544 7.28 -1.69 -1.53
N LYS A 545 6.83 -1.39 -2.76
CA LYS A 545 7.14 -2.17 -3.97
C LYS A 545 8.63 -2.11 -4.35
N ILE A 546 9.33 -1.05 -3.94
CA ILE A 546 10.71 -0.81 -4.31
C ILE A 546 11.66 -1.45 -3.28
N SER A 547 11.65 -2.76 -3.14
CA SER A 547 12.49 -3.50 -2.17
C SER A 547 13.97 -3.69 -2.60
N GLY A 548 14.51 -2.81 -3.46
CA GLY A 548 15.90 -2.80 -3.92
C GLY A 548 16.77 -1.75 -3.23
N LYS A 549 18.03 -1.58 -3.67
CA LYS A 549 18.92 -0.49 -3.25
C LYS A 549 18.32 0.84 -3.72
N LEU A 550 17.56 1.49 -2.86
CA LEU A 550 17.02 2.82 -3.10
C LEU A 550 18.09 3.85 -2.78
N THR A 551 18.47 4.63 -3.77
CA THR A 551 19.16 5.88 -3.53
C THR A 551 18.14 6.95 -3.10
N PRO A 552 18.49 7.91 -2.26
CA PRO A 552 17.60 9.04 -1.89
C PRO A 552 16.96 9.70 -3.09
N ASP A 553 17.68 9.82 -4.21
CA ASP A 553 17.19 10.42 -5.47
C ASP A 553 15.97 9.67 -6.05
N ILE A 554 15.94 8.33 -5.99
CA ILE A 554 14.81 7.54 -6.50
C ILE A 554 13.55 7.81 -5.66
N ILE A 555 13.70 7.99 -4.35
CA ILE A 555 12.59 8.31 -3.45
C ILE A 555 12.06 9.71 -3.76
N LEU A 556 12.96 10.68 -3.88
CA LEU A 556 12.63 12.06 -4.24
C LEU A 556 11.89 12.14 -5.58
N HIS A 557 12.38 11.41 -6.59
CA HIS A 557 11.71 11.29 -7.89
C HIS A 557 10.29 10.70 -7.77
N ARG A 558 10.10 9.66 -6.95
CA ARG A 558 8.79 9.03 -6.75
C ARG A 558 7.82 9.97 -6.05
N VAL A 559 8.24 10.59 -4.96
CA VAL A 559 7.41 11.53 -4.21
C VAL A 559 7.04 12.74 -5.08
N ALA A 560 8.00 13.30 -5.82
CA ALA A 560 7.73 14.37 -6.79
C ALA A 560 6.72 13.95 -7.86
N THR A 561 6.89 12.76 -8.45
CA THR A 561 5.98 12.21 -9.45
C THR A 561 4.56 12.06 -8.92
N MET A 562 4.39 11.55 -7.70
CA MET A 562 3.07 11.32 -7.11
C MET A 562 2.40 12.62 -6.66
N SER A 563 3.16 13.55 -6.09
CA SER A 563 2.65 14.89 -5.74
C SER A 563 2.12 15.62 -6.97
N CYS A 564 2.80 15.47 -8.11
CA CYS A 564 2.37 16.08 -9.37
C CYS A 564 1.13 15.40 -9.97
N LYS A 565 1.03 14.07 -9.87
CA LYS A 565 -0.14 13.31 -10.34
C LYS A 565 -1.42 13.70 -9.61
N ALA A 566 -1.31 14.04 -8.35
CA ALA A 566 -2.44 14.41 -7.52
C ALA A 566 -2.93 15.85 -7.76
N ALA A 567 -2.07 16.74 -8.25
CA ALA A 567 -2.37 18.18 -8.35
C ALA A 567 -3.32 18.57 -9.50
N ILE A 568 -3.56 17.68 -10.48
CA ILE A 568 -4.37 18.04 -11.66
C ILE A 568 -5.35 16.93 -12.00
N LYS A 569 -6.63 17.23 -11.82
CA LYS A 569 -7.71 16.38 -12.34
C LYS A 569 -7.89 16.70 -13.83
N GLY A 570 -7.87 15.66 -14.68
CA GLY A 570 -8.29 15.78 -16.09
C GLY A 570 -9.72 16.33 -16.19
N ASN A 571 -10.07 16.87 -17.36
CA ASN A 571 -11.38 17.50 -17.67
C ASN A 571 -11.64 18.85 -17.00
N GLN A 572 -10.62 19.65 -16.73
CA GLN A 572 -10.79 21.02 -16.27
C GLN A 572 -10.66 21.97 -17.48
N LYS A 573 -11.67 22.82 -17.70
CA LYS A 573 -11.56 23.91 -18.66
C LYS A 573 -10.57 24.94 -18.12
N ILE A 574 -9.53 25.25 -18.91
CA ILE A 574 -8.62 26.34 -18.64
C ILE A 574 -8.80 27.42 -19.71
N THR A 575 -8.50 28.66 -19.36
CA THR A 575 -8.56 29.79 -20.31
C THR A 575 -7.40 29.73 -21.29
N VAL A 576 -7.49 30.54 -22.37
CA VAL A 576 -6.39 30.65 -23.35
C VAL A 576 -5.14 31.20 -22.69
N GLU A 577 -5.28 32.17 -21.79
CA GLU A 577 -4.19 32.77 -21.04
C GLU A 577 -3.49 31.76 -20.12
N GLU A 578 -4.26 30.90 -19.43
CA GLU A 578 -3.71 29.82 -18.59
C GLU A 578 -2.98 28.78 -19.45
N MET A 579 -3.50 28.50 -20.65
CA MET A 579 -2.83 27.61 -21.61
C MET A 579 -1.52 28.22 -22.12
N GLU A 580 -1.51 29.50 -22.46
CA GLU A 580 -0.29 30.21 -22.87
C GLU A 580 0.77 30.18 -21.77
N GLN A 581 0.38 30.40 -20.52
CA GLN A 581 1.27 30.33 -19.37
C GLN A 581 1.82 28.90 -19.17
N LEU A 582 0.95 27.89 -19.25
CA LEU A 582 1.35 26.48 -19.16
C LEU A 582 2.34 26.12 -20.25
N PHE A 583 2.07 26.59 -21.47
CA PHE A 583 2.92 26.36 -22.61
C PHE A 583 4.29 27.04 -22.46
N ASP A 584 4.33 28.30 -22.02
CA ASP A 584 5.56 29.03 -21.73
C ASP A 584 6.38 28.35 -20.62
N ASP A 585 5.74 27.83 -19.60
CA ASP A 585 6.40 27.06 -18.53
C ASP A 585 6.95 25.72 -19.04
N LEU A 586 6.18 25.02 -19.90
CA LEU A 586 6.61 23.76 -20.51
C LEU A 586 7.85 23.97 -21.41
N MET A 587 7.90 25.11 -22.11
CA MET A 587 8.99 25.48 -23.01
C MET A 587 10.33 25.75 -22.31
N LYS A 588 10.29 26.18 -21.04
CA LYS A 588 11.50 26.43 -20.24
C LYS A 588 12.16 25.15 -19.73
N LEU A 589 11.54 23.99 -19.93
CA LEU A 589 12.04 22.71 -19.47
C LEU A 589 13.08 22.12 -20.42
N GLU A 590 14.09 21.42 -19.89
CA GLU A 590 15.11 20.73 -20.70
C GLU A 590 14.49 19.64 -21.61
N ASN A 591 13.46 18.94 -21.14
CA ASN A 591 12.74 17.93 -21.91
C ASN A 591 11.22 18.10 -21.77
N PRO A 592 10.55 18.86 -22.65
CA PRO A 592 9.11 19.09 -22.60
C PRO A 592 8.26 17.96 -23.21
N TYR A 593 8.86 16.95 -23.85
CA TYR A 593 8.16 16.00 -24.72
C TYR A 593 7.41 14.87 -24.02
N ASN A 594 7.82 14.49 -22.82
CA ASN A 594 7.22 13.38 -22.07
C ASN A 594 6.98 13.76 -20.61
N CYS A 595 5.81 13.38 -20.08
CA CYS A 595 5.54 13.49 -18.66
C CYS A 595 6.34 12.44 -17.85
N PRO A 596 6.42 12.55 -16.53
CA PRO A 596 7.15 11.59 -15.67
C PRO A 596 6.67 10.14 -15.81
N HIS A 597 5.46 9.93 -16.31
CA HIS A 597 4.85 8.62 -16.55
C HIS A 597 5.12 8.06 -17.96
N GLY A 598 5.92 8.76 -18.78
CA GLY A 598 6.27 8.34 -20.13
C GLY A 598 5.21 8.66 -21.20
N ARG A 599 4.14 9.40 -20.86
CA ARG A 599 3.14 9.85 -21.86
C ARG A 599 3.67 11.04 -22.64
N PRO A 600 3.48 11.11 -23.96
CA PRO A 600 3.84 12.30 -24.73
C PRO A 600 2.98 13.49 -24.26
N THR A 601 3.63 14.63 -24.04
CA THR A 601 2.98 15.91 -23.72
C THR A 601 2.49 16.62 -24.97
N ILE A 602 3.21 16.42 -26.08
CA ILE A 602 2.95 17.07 -27.38
C ILE A 602 3.07 16.00 -28.47
N ILE A 603 2.09 15.96 -29.36
CA ILE A 603 2.14 15.20 -30.61
C ILE A 603 1.88 16.13 -31.79
N SER A 604 2.34 15.78 -33.00
CA SER A 604 2.11 16.60 -34.19
C SER A 604 1.60 15.78 -35.37
N MET A 605 0.86 16.44 -36.25
CA MET A 605 0.43 15.92 -37.55
C MET A 605 0.74 16.96 -38.61
N THR A 606 1.38 16.56 -39.70
CA THR A 606 1.63 17.43 -40.84
C THR A 606 0.35 17.65 -41.67
N LYS A 607 0.29 18.77 -42.36
CA LYS A 607 -0.78 19.05 -43.34
C LYS A 607 -0.89 17.93 -44.36
N TYR A 608 0.24 17.42 -44.86
CA TYR A 608 0.29 16.29 -45.78
C TYR A 608 -0.37 15.02 -45.21
N GLU A 609 -0.11 14.67 -43.97
CA GLU A 609 -0.73 13.51 -43.34
C GLU A 609 -2.24 13.67 -43.20
N ILE A 610 -2.70 14.88 -42.88
CA ILE A 610 -4.13 15.19 -42.78
C ILE A 610 -4.78 15.06 -44.18
N GLU A 611 -4.18 15.68 -45.21
CA GLU A 611 -4.70 15.64 -46.58
C GLU A 611 -4.70 14.21 -47.15
N LYS A 612 -3.68 13.41 -46.85
CA LYS A 612 -3.63 11.98 -47.19
C LYS A 612 -4.77 11.19 -46.54
N LYS A 613 -5.08 11.45 -45.27
CA LYS A 613 -6.24 10.82 -44.59
C LYS A 613 -7.56 11.16 -45.24
N PHE A 614 -7.70 12.38 -45.77
CA PHE A 614 -8.88 12.81 -46.56
C PHE A 614 -8.81 12.41 -48.03
N LYS A 615 -7.79 11.63 -48.43
CA LYS A 615 -7.57 11.21 -49.83
C LYS A 615 -7.50 12.38 -50.82
N ARG A 616 -7.01 13.56 -50.40
CA ARG A 616 -6.77 14.72 -51.25
C ARG A 616 -5.44 14.63 -52.01
N ILE A 617 -4.52 13.84 -51.47
CA ILE A 617 -3.23 13.51 -52.05
C ILE A 617 -3.18 11.98 -52.15
N VAL A 618 -2.81 11.48 -53.36
CA VAL A 618 -2.70 10.03 -53.67
C VAL A 618 -1.29 9.56 -53.37
#